data_4b06a559bd68578a70378c12ed0501f8
#
_entry.id   4b06a559bd68578a70378c12ed0501f8
#
_cell.length_a   1.000
_cell.length_b   1.000
_cell.length_c   1.000
_cell.angle_alpha   90.00
_cell.angle_beta   90.00
_cell.angle_gamma   90.00
#
_symmetry.space_group_name_H-M   'P 1'
#
loop_
_entity.id
_entity.type
_entity.pdbx_description
1 polymer ?
#
loop_
_entity_poly.entity_id
_entity_poly.type
_entity_poly.pdbx_seq_one_letter_code
_entity_poly.pdbx_strand_id
1 'polypeptide(L)'
;MRAPFALALLLLVVACGEDSLEQLQEEASDCPEAPVMRLGPAPSAAVVLNAYYLQEEATRDLRRGRTESPAVEETLAKVAALGGWAVRTTGHNDAADKRGDSAIQVAPLVYDEVSLRGLDLVLTRASAHGVKLVLTLGNYWDAYGGTRRYVEWAGLPSPVEGDPRFFTERPVIEHYKAHVARLLSRVNTFDGLRYGEHPAVLAWELLNEPRGKGLDSEGVAMRAWVDEVAAVVKEYAPGHLVGTGEEGFDVSHGGYDELFWRGTGTSFFEGGTSFRRNTASPFIDFASVHFYPEAYGVKPDTTARAGAHWFSEHAAIARDLGKPLLIGEFALRNREGFSLDERRALYRGWFRCAWRTGVGASGPWMFANDARPDDWDDFTFYYRDGSVPADPRNRYADLIVEAAGLTGKR
;
A
#
# COMPACT_ATOMS: atom_id res chain seq x y z
N MET A 1 -7.60 -25.25 -55.24
CA MET A 1 -7.00 -25.90 -54.07
C MET A 1 -6.02 -24.91 -53.41
N ARG A 2 -6.53 -24.01 -52.60
CA ARG A 2 -5.70 -23.15 -51.74
C ARG A 2 -6.55 -22.79 -50.49
N ALA A 3 -6.54 -23.64 -49.48
CA ALA A 3 -6.83 -23.32 -48.11
C ALA A 3 -6.63 -24.56 -47.24
N PRO A 4 -5.46 -24.73 -46.64
CA PRO A 4 -5.39 -25.05 -45.22
C PRO A 4 -4.22 -24.37 -44.47
N PHE A 5 -3.42 -23.50 -45.13
CA PHE A 5 -2.24 -22.94 -44.45
C PHE A 5 -2.55 -21.79 -43.45
N ALA A 6 -3.62 -21.04 -43.68
CA ALA A 6 -3.93 -19.90 -42.80
C ALA A 6 -4.50 -20.32 -41.41
N LEU A 7 -5.24 -21.44 -41.36
CA LEU A 7 -5.84 -21.93 -40.13
C LEU A 7 -4.82 -22.55 -39.16
N ALA A 8 -3.81 -23.23 -39.72
CA ALA A 8 -2.73 -23.82 -38.92
C ALA A 8 -1.80 -22.78 -38.31
N LEU A 9 -1.55 -21.66 -39.00
CA LEU A 9 -0.71 -20.59 -38.51
C LEU A 9 -1.41 -19.80 -37.36
N LEU A 10 -2.74 -19.62 -37.46
CA LEU A 10 -3.52 -18.95 -36.40
C LEU A 10 -3.58 -19.81 -35.13
N LEU A 11 -3.74 -21.12 -35.25
CA LEU A 11 -3.74 -22.04 -34.11
C LEU A 11 -2.35 -22.14 -33.44
N LEU A 12 -1.26 -22.10 -34.21
CA LEU A 12 0.09 -22.10 -33.67
C LEU A 12 0.42 -20.79 -32.92
N VAL A 13 -0.02 -19.64 -33.42
CA VAL A 13 0.21 -18.35 -32.76
C VAL A 13 -0.59 -18.25 -31.46
N VAL A 14 -1.83 -18.75 -31.44
CA VAL A 14 -2.64 -18.78 -30.21
C VAL A 14 -2.05 -19.75 -29.18
N ALA A 15 -1.64 -20.95 -29.58
CA ALA A 15 -1.00 -21.92 -28.69
C ALA A 15 0.32 -21.39 -28.08
N CYS A 16 1.19 -20.80 -28.91
CA CYS A 16 2.43 -20.17 -28.41
C CYS A 16 2.18 -18.99 -27.46
N GLY A 17 1.08 -18.27 -27.64
CA GLY A 17 0.72 -17.17 -26.75
C GLY A 17 0.19 -17.64 -25.38
N GLU A 18 -0.61 -18.70 -25.37
CA GLU A 18 -1.12 -19.28 -24.11
C GLU A 18 0.00 -19.94 -23.31
N ASP A 19 0.88 -20.70 -23.92
CA ASP A 19 2.05 -21.31 -23.30
C ASP A 19 2.95 -20.25 -22.63
N SER A 20 3.12 -19.08 -23.27
CA SER A 20 3.95 -17.98 -22.71
C SER A 20 3.31 -17.31 -21.50
N LEU A 21 1.99 -17.17 -21.46
CA LEU A 21 1.27 -16.60 -20.32
C LEU A 21 1.25 -17.57 -19.13
N GLU A 22 1.10 -18.86 -19.38
CA GLU A 22 1.18 -19.90 -18.36
C GLU A 22 2.57 -19.94 -17.74
N GLN A 23 3.63 -19.91 -18.54
CA GLN A 23 5.00 -19.82 -18.06
C GLN A 23 5.23 -18.58 -17.20
N LEU A 24 4.76 -17.41 -17.62
CA LEU A 24 4.89 -16.17 -16.85
C LEU A 24 4.20 -16.27 -15.49
N GLN A 25 3.01 -16.86 -15.44
CA GLN A 25 2.27 -17.10 -14.21
C GLN A 25 2.98 -18.10 -13.30
N GLU A 26 3.53 -19.20 -13.87
CA GLU A 26 4.29 -20.18 -13.11
C GLU A 26 5.54 -19.54 -12.47
N GLU A 27 6.34 -18.82 -13.24
CA GLU A 27 7.52 -18.10 -12.73
C GLU A 27 7.14 -17.09 -11.63
N ALA A 28 6.02 -16.37 -11.79
CA ALA A 28 5.53 -15.42 -10.80
C ALA A 28 4.97 -16.09 -9.52
N SER A 29 4.64 -17.37 -9.58
CA SER A 29 4.15 -18.17 -8.45
C SER A 29 5.18 -19.13 -7.88
N ASP A 30 6.40 -19.17 -8.42
CA ASP A 30 7.48 -20.04 -7.96
C ASP A 30 8.07 -19.53 -6.63
N CYS A 31 7.36 -19.84 -5.57
CA CYS A 31 7.66 -19.44 -4.20
C CYS A 31 7.64 -20.65 -3.27
N PRO A 32 8.53 -20.68 -2.27
CA PRO A 32 8.53 -21.74 -1.26
C PRO A 32 7.24 -21.74 -0.45
N GLU A 33 6.78 -22.92 -0.06
CA GLU A 33 5.70 -23.01 0.93
C GLU A 33 6.20 -22.69 2.32
N ALA A 34 5.40 -21.91 3.07
CA ALA A 34 5.74 -21.54 4.42
C ALA A 34 4.50 -21.44 5.31
N PRO A 35 4.67 -21.57 6.65
CA PRO A 35 3.57 -21.37 7.58
C PRO A 35 2.95 -20.00 7.48
N VAL A 36 1.62 -19.94 7.63
CA VAL A 36 0.87 -18.67 7.61
C VAL A 36 1.16 -17.87 8.87
N MET A 37 1.48 -16.60 8.70
CA MET A 37 1.50 -15.61 9.77
C MET A 37 0.36 -14.62 9.57
N ARG A 38 -0.66 -14.68 10.42
CA ARG A 38 -1.85 -13.85 10.28
C ARG A 38 -1.58 -12.40 10.69
N LEU A 39 -2.13 -11.47 9.94
CA LEU A 39 -2.14 -10.05 10.28
C LEU A 39 -3.26 -9.78 11.31
N GLY A 40 -2.95 -9.96 12.58
CA GLY A 40 -3.94 -9.83 13.65
C GLY A 40 -5.17 -10.75 13.45
N PRO A 41 -6.39 -10.21 13.47
CA PRO A 41 -7.62 -10.98 13.28
C PRO A 41 -7.92 -11.33 11.81
N ALA A 42 -7.07 -10.88 10.86
CA ALA A 42 -7.26 -11.16 9.45
C ALA A 42 -7.27 -12.66 9.15
N PRO A 43 -8.08 -13.14 8.20
CA PRO A 43 -7.89 -14.48 7.65
C PRO A 43 -6.52 -14.58 6.96
N SER A 44 -6.03 -15.80 6.77
CA SER A 44 -4.75 -16.00 6.07
C SER A 44 -4.83 -15.47 4.64
N ALA A 45 -3.76 -14.80 4.20
CA ALA A 45 -3.65 -14.18 2.88
C ALA A 45 -4.85 -13.25 2.56
N ALA A 46 -5.24 -12.42 3.51
CA ALA A 46 -6.32 -11.47 3.33
C ALA A 46 -6.04 -10.51 2.16
N VAL A 47 -7.10 -10.14 1.43
CA VAL A 47 -7.00 -9.12 0.38
C VAL A 47 -7.23 -7.75 1.00
N VAL A 48 -6.27 -6.84 0.78
CA VAL A 48 -6.33 -5.42 1.18
C VAL A 48 -6.30 -4.57 -0.08
N LEU A 49 -7.32 -3.76 -0.32
CA LEU A 49 -7.38 -2.91 -1.52
C LEU A 49 -6.91 -1.50 -1.19
N ASN A 50 -6.07 -0.93 -2.05
CA ASN A 50 -5.63 0.45 -1.92
C ASN A 50 -6.66 1.41 -2.49
N ALA A 51 -7.19 2.31 -1.65
CA ALA A 51 -8.09 3.39 -2.03
C ALA A 51 -7.73 4.64 -1.20
N TYR A 52 -6.58 5.23 -1.51
CA TYR A 52 -5.96 6.30 -0.72
C TYR A 52 -6.82 7.56 -0.56
N TYR A 53 -7.75 7.79 -1.44
CA TYR A 53 -8.50 9.03 -1.64
C TYR A 53 -9.78 9.17 -0.78
N LEU A 54 -10.11 8.21 0.06
CA LEU A 54 -11.43 8.18 0.75
C LEU A 54 -11.68 9.42 1.60
N GLN A 55 -10.69 9.88 2.37
CA GLN A 55 -10.79 11.07 3.20
C GLN A 55 -11.04 12.35 2.36
N GLU A 56 -10.34 12.48 1.23
CA GLU A 56 -10.52 13.60 0.29
C GLU A 56 -11.95 13.65 -0.27
N GLU A 57 -12.50 12.52 -0.69
CA GLU A 57 -13.86 12.44 -1.23
C GLU A 57 -14.92 12.72 -0.17
N ALA A 58 -14.78 12.13 1.01
CA ALA A 58 -15.66 12.42 2.14
C ALA A 58 -15.65 13.91 2.50
N THR A 59 -14.47 14.53 2.58
CA THR A 59 -14.34 15.96 2.87
C THR A 59 -15.01 16.81 1.80
N ARG A 60 -14.80 16.49 0.54
CA ARG A 60 -15.41 17.22 -0.59
C ARG A 60 -16.93 17.17 -0.56
N ASP A 61 -17.50 16.02 -0.18
CA ASP A 61 -18.94 15.87 -0.04
C ASP A 61 -19.49 16.66 1.17
N LEU A 62 -18.82 16.60 2.31
CA LEU A 62 -19.20 17.40 3.49
C LEU A 62 -19.13 18.93 3.22
N ARG A 63 -18.11 19.40 2.48
CA ARG A 63 -18.02 20.83 2.06
C ARG A 63 -19.15 21.26 1.15
N ARG A 64 -19.75 20.31 0.40
CA ARG A 64 -20.95 20.56 -0.41
C ARG A 64 -22.25 20.49 0.38
N GLY A 65 -22.18 20.38 1.71
CA GLY A 65 -23.33 20.31 2.61
C GLY A 65 -23.99 18.93 2.68
N ARG A 66 -23.35 17.89 2.16
CA ARG A 66 -23.83 16.51 2.30
C ARG A 66 -23.53 15.99 3.71
N THR A 67 -24.31 15.04 4.17
CA THR A 67 -24.10 14.33 5.44
C THR A 67 -23.49 12.94 5.22
N GLU A 68 -23.40 12.50 3.97
CA GLU A 68 -22.90 11.21 3.50
C GLU A 68 -21.97 11.42 2.31
N SER A 69 -21.16 10.42 1.99
CA SER A 69 -20.32 10.43 0.80
C SER A 69 -20.64 9.22 -0.08
N PRO A 70 -21.41 9.42 -1.17
CA PRO A 70 -21.72 8.33 -2.10
C PRO A 70 -20.47 7.62 -2.66
N ALA A 71 -19.38 8.37 -2.88
CA ALA A 71 -18.14 7.82 -3.37
C ALA A 71 -17.45 6.88 -2.35
N VAL A 72 -17.49 7.24 -1.06
CA VAL A 72 -16.99 6.37 0.03
C VAL A 72 -17.87 5.12 0.16
N GLU A 73 -19.20 5.29 0.14
CA GLU A 73 -20.16 4.18 0.19
C GLU A 73 -19.91 3.18 -0.94
N GLU A 74 -19.82 3.70 -2.17
CA GLU A 74 -19.57 2.90 -3.37
C GLU A 74 -18.28 2.10 -3.25
N THR A 75 -17.18 2.77 -2.84
CA THR A 75 -15.87 2.13 -2.69
C THR A 75 -15.93 0.99 -1.68
N LEU A 76 -16.45 1.24 -0.47
CA LEU A 76 -16.51 0.24 0.59
C LEU A 76 -17.43 -0.94 0.23
N ALA A 77 -18.59 -0.66 -0.39
CA ALA A 77 -19.50 -1.71 -0.85
C ALA A 77 -18.84 -2.60 -1.92
N LYS A 78 -18.14 -2.00 -2.88
CA LYS A 78 -17.43 -2.73 -3.94
C LYS A 78 -16.25 -3.54 -3.39
N VAL A 79 -15.49 -3.00 -2.44
CA VAL A 79 -14.41 -3.73 -1.74
C VAL A 79 -14.98 -4.98 -1.06
N ALA A 80 -16.06 -4.83 -0.31
CA ALA A 80 -16.72 -5.96 0.34
C ALA A 80 -17.25 -7.00 -0.69
N ALA A 81 -17.84 -6.54 -1.80
CA ALA A 81 -18.35 -7.41 -2.87
C ALA A 81 -17.24 -8.21 -3.58
N LEU A 82 -16.04 -7.63 -3.69
CA LEU A 82 -14.85 -8.32 -4.24
C LEU A 82 -14.23 -9.34 -3.26
N GLY A 83 -14.72 -9.40 -2.03
CA GLY A 83 -14.12 -10.22 -0.97
C GLY A 83 -12.88 -9.57 -0.34
N GLY A 84 -12.66 -8.26 -0.56
CA GLY A 84 -11.66 -7.48 0.13
C GLY A 84 -11.97 -7.40 1.62
N TRP A 85 -10.97 -7.70 2.44
CA TRP A 85 -11.12 -7.69 3.89
C TRP A 85 -10.83 -6.32 4.51
N ALA A 86 -9.92 -5.59 3.91
CA ALA A 86 -9.56 -4.25 4.36
C ALA A 86 -9.28 -3.29 3.19
N VAL A 87 -9.30 -2.00 3.50
CA VAL A 87 -8.82 -0.93 2.64
C VAL A 87 -7.60 -0.28 3.28
N ARG A 88 -6.52 -0.13 2.50
CA ARG A 88 -5.40 0.74 2.85
C ARG A 88 -5.67 2.14 2.29
N THR A 89 -5.64 3.15 3.15
CA THR A 89 -6.00 4.53 2.79
C THR A 89 -5.21 5.54 3.63
N THR A 90 -5.27 6.83 3.26
CA THR A 90 -4.61 7.89 4.03
C THR A 90 -5.39 8.22 5.29
N GLY A 91 -4.71 8.24 6.43
CA GLY A 91 -5.20 8.84 7.69
C GLY A 91 -4.72 10.28 7.86
N HIS A 92 -3.97 10.81 6.91
CA HIS A 92 -3.33 12.12 6.91
C HIS A 92 -3.67 12.93 5.66
N ASN A 93 -3.48 14.24 5.75
CA ASN A 93 -3.41 15.19 4.63
C ASN A 93 -2.89 16.53 5.21
N ASP A 94 -1.66 16.89 4.87
CA ASP A 94 -0.91 17.95 5.52
C ASP A 94 -0.77 19.22 4.65
N ALA A 95 -1.88 19.77 4.20
CA ALA A 95 -1.99 21.06 3.49
C ALA A 95 -1.02 21.25 2.33
N ALA A 96 -0.92 20.28 1.47
CA ALA A 96 0.29 20.25 0.69
C ALA A 96 0.21 20.75 -0.70
N ASP A 97 -0.87 20.73 -1.32
CA ASP A 97 -0.85 21.02 -2.75
C ASP A 97 -2.11 21.73 -3.26
N LYS A 98 -2.25 21.71 -4.56
CA LYS A 98 -3.36 22.27 -5.33
C LYS A 98 -4.75 21.69 -4.93
N ARG A 99 -4.81 20.74 -4.01
CA ARG A 99 -6.01 20.08 -3.48
C ARG A 99 -6.31 20.47 -2.03
N GLY A 100 -5.78 21.60 -1.56
CA GLY A 100 -5.82 22.07 -0.17
C GLY A 100 -7.18 22.22 0.49
N ASP A 101 -8.28 21.93 -0.22
CA ASP A 101 -9.63 21.92 0.33
C ASP A 101 -9.97 20.68 1.17
N SER A 102 -9.10 19.67 1.18
CA SER A 102 -9.25 18.44 1.99
C SER A 102 -8.14 18.23 3.01
N ALA A 103 -7.24 19.21 3.18
CA ALA A 103 -6.17 19.13 4.14
C ALA A 103 -6.68 18.98 5.57
N ILE A 104 -6.17 17.98 6.30
CA ILE A 104 -6.46 17.75 7.71
C ILE A 104 -5.67 18.72 8.59
N GLN A 105 -4.36 18.76 8.42
CA GLN A 105 -3.50 19.71 9.13
C GLN A 105 -3.13 20.86 8.18
N VAL A 106 -3.56 22.07 8.48
CA VAL A 106 -3.41 23.26 7.60
C VAL A 106 -2.25 24.16 8.00
N ALA A 107 -1.75 24.01 9.20
CA ALA A 107 -0.53 24.61 9.73
C ALA A 107 -0.05 23.75 10.92
N PRO A 108 1.13 23.97 11.48
CA PRO A 108 1.63 23.19 12.60
C PRO A 108 0.61 23.03 13.73
N LEU A 109 0.07 21.81 13.89
CA LEU A 109 -0.96 21.44 14.89
C LEU A 109 -2.29 22.23 14.78
N VAL A 110 -2.55 22.86 13.63
CA VAL A 110 -3.82 23.53 13.29
C VAL A 110 -4.58 22.66 12.31
N TYR A 111 -5.81 22.32 12.65
CA TYR A 111 -6.61 21.34 11.93
C TYR A 111 -7.87 21.95 11.32
N ASP A 112 -8.21 21.52 10.11
CA ASP A 112 -9.51 21.78 9.50
C ASP A 112 -10.54 20.74 9.98
N GLU A 113 -11.57 21.20 10.68
CA GLU A 113 -12.55 20.31 11.27
C GLU A 113 -13.42 19.60 10.22
N VAL A 114 -13.69 20.21 9.06
CA VAL A 114 -14.45 19.55 7.99
C VAL A 114 -13.65 18.38 7.41
N SER A 115 -12.35 18.55 7.24
CA SER A 115 -11.45 17.51 6.75
C SER A 115 -11.26 16.38 7.76
N LEU A 116 -11.19 16.69 9.05
CA LEU A 116 -11.22 15.68 10.12
C LEU A 116 -12.54 14.91 10.11
N ARG A 117 -13.68 15.60 9.95
CA ARG A 117 -14.98 14.94 9.83
C ARG A 117 -15.08 14.07 8.57
N GLY A 118 -14.36 14.40 7.51
CA GLY A 118 -14.21 13.51 6.35
C GLY A 118 -13.62 12.16 6.74
N LEU A 119 -12.56 12.16 7.55
CA LEU A 119 -11.97 10.94 8.07
C LEU A 119 -12.89 10.23 9.09
N ASP A 120 -13.59 10.98 9.98
CA ASP A 120 -14.61 10.43 10.86
C ASP A 120 -15.63 9.60 10.07
N LEU A 121 -16.15 10.17 8.96
CA LEU A 121 -17.12 9.51 8.11
C LEU A 121 -16.57 8.23 7.49
N VAL A 122 -15.33 8.24 7.01
CA VAL A 122 -14.67 7.04 6.45
C VAL A 122 -14.60 5.93 7.49
N LEU A 123 -14.19 6.21 8.72
CA LEU A 123 -14.11 5.21 9.79
C LEU A 123 -15.49 4.62 10.11
N THR A 124 -16.49 5.47 10.28
CA THR A 124 -17.87 5.06 10.58
C THR A 124 -18.45 4.19 9.47
N ARG A 125 -18.24 4.57 8.20
CA ARG A 125 -18.77 3.81 7.05
C ARG A 125 -18.02 2.50 6.84
N ALA A 126 -16.70 2.47 7.02
CA ALA A 126 -15.93 1.22 6.98
C ALA A 126 -16.45 0.21 8.03
N SER A 127 -16.73 0.67 9.24
CA SER A 127 -17.34 -0.15 10.29
C SER A 127 -18.71 -0.71 9.85
N ALA A 128 -19.56 0.12 9.25
CA ALA A 128 -20.88 -0.28 8.78
C ALA A 128 -20.84 -1.34 7.66
N HIS A 129 -19.83 -1.28 6.79
CA HIS A 129 -19.59 -2.27 5.74
C HIS A 129 -18.82 -3.52 6.19
N GLY A 130 -18.37 -3.56 7.46
CA GLY A 130 -17.52 -4.66 7.95
C GLY A 130 -16.13 -4.68 7.33
N VAL A 131 -15.68 -3.60 6.69
CA VAL A 131 -14.37 -3.43 6.06
C VAL A 131 -13.40 -2.85 7.07
N LYS A 132 -12.22 -3.44 7.21
CA LYS A 132 -11.15 -2.91 8.06
C LYS A 132 -10.33 -1.84 7.33
N LEU A 133 -9.64 -1.00 8.09
CA LEU A 133 -8.77 0.05 7.56
C LEU A 133 -7.33 -0.15 8.01
N VAL A 134 -6.40 -0.03 7.07
CA VAL A 134 -4.98 0.22 7.31
C VAL A 134 -4.74 1.69 6.95
N LEU A 135 -4.37 2.50 7.93
CA LEU A 135 -4.27 3.95 7.80
C LEU A 135 -2.81 4.41 7.85
N THR A 136 -2.35 5.14 6.83
CA THR A 136 -1.04 5.78 6.86
C THR A 136 -1.11 7.10 7.62
N LEU A 137 -0.15 7.37 8.51
CA LEU A 137 -0.11 8.58 9.34
C LEU A 137 0.60 9.77 8.67
N GLY A 138 1.29 9.54 7.57
CA GLY A 138 1.97 10.54 6.77
C GLY A 138 2.47 9.95 5.45
N ASN A 139 3.20 10.75 4.67
CA ASN A 139 3.76 10.33 3.39
C ASN A 139 5.23 10.78 3.26
N TYR A 140 6.06 9.93 2.67
CA TYR A 140 7.41 10.33 2.29
C TYR A 140 7.41 11.34 1.14
N TRP A 141 6.52 11.13 0.18
CA TRP A 141 6.36 11.93 -1.03
C TRP A 141 5.59 13.22 -0.75
N ASP A 142 5.73 14.21 -1.64
CA ASP A 142 5.02 15.49 -1.51
C ASP A 142 3.48 15.40 -1.63
N ALA A 143 2.98 14.30 -2.16
CA ALA A 143 1.54 14.05 -2.22
C ALA A 143 0.94 14.08 -0.79
N TYR A 144 -0.13 14.83 -0.61
CA TYR A 144 -0.78 15.06 0.69
C TYR A 144 0.14 15.66 1.77
N GLY A 145 1.21 16.39 1.38
CA GLY A 145 2.08 17.14 2.28
C GLY A 145 3.49 16.61 2.43
N GLY A 146 3.61 15.38 2.74
CA GLY A 146 4.88 14.68 2.82
C GLY A 146 5.86 15.19 3.87
N THR A 147 7.00 14.54 3.93
CA THR A 147 8.09 14.88 4.87
C THR A 147 8.59 16.31 4.73
N ARG A 148 8.64 16.82 3.48
CA ARG A 148 9.03 18.19 3.20
C ARG A 148 8.20 19.21 3.97
N ARG A 149 6.90 18.99 4.11
CA ARG A 149 5.99 19.93 4.78
C ARG A 149 6.34 20.11 6.25
N TYR A 150 6.69 19.06 6.95
CA TYR A 150 7.10 19.15 8.35
C TYR A 150 8.42 19.88 8.55
N VAL A 151 9.37 19.67 7.63
CA VAL A 151 10.65 20.39 7.62
C VAL A 151 10.45 21.89 7.33
N GLU A 152 9.55 22.23 6.40
CA GLU A 152 9.14 23.59 6.11
C GLU A 152 8.48 24.26 7.32
N TRP A 153 7.56 23.57 7.98
CA TRP A 153 6.88 24.06 9.18
C TRP A 153 7.83 24.27 10.38
N ALA A 154 8.92 23.53 10.44
CA ALA A 154 9.98 23.76 11.42
C ALA A 154 10.88 24.97 11.08
N GLY A 155 10.63 25.67 9.97
CA GLY A 155 11.41 26.82 9.53
C GLY A 155 12.80 26.47 9.03
N LEU A 156 13.05 25.22 8.68
CA LEU A 156 14.35 24.79 8.17
C LEU A 156 14.54 25.20 6.69
N PRO A 157 15.73 25.64 6.29
CA PRO A 157 15.95 26.16 4.94
C PRO A 157 15.89 25.09 3.87
N SER A 158 15.40 25.45 2.67
CA SER A 158 15.42 24.63 1.45
C SER A 158 14.89 23.19 1.64
N PRO A 159 13.65 23.00 2.12
CA PRO A 159 13.08 21.67 2.29
C PRO A 159 12.87 20.99 0.93
N VAL A 160 13.11 19.69 0.86
CA VAL A 160 12.97 18.87 -0.35
C VAL A 160 12.02 17.70 -0.11
N GLU A 161 11.51 17.11 -1.20
CA GLU A 161 10.77 15.86 -1.11
C GLU A 161 11.66 14.76 -0.51
N GLY A 162 11.12 14.00 0.43
CA GLY A 162 11.88 12.97 1.12
C GLY A 162 12.99 13.51 2.01
N ASP A 163 12.81 14.69 2.58
CA ASP A 163 13.85 15.37 3.35
C ASP A 163 14.31 14.53 4.56
N PRO A 164 15.60 14.14 4.64
CA PRO A 164 16.11 13.29 5.72
C PRO A 164 16.00 13.95 7.11
N ARG A 165 15.91 15.28 7.18
CA ARG A 165 15.73 16.02 8.43
C ARG A 165 14.39 15.71 9.11
N PHE A 166 13.40 15.19 8.35
CA PHE A 166 12.16 14.68 8.93
C PHE A 166 12.42 13.59 9.98
N PHE A 167 13.43 12.77 9.77
CA PHE A 167 13.77 11.63 10.62
C PHE A 167 14.80 11.97 11.71
N THR A 168 15.47 13.12 11.66
CA THR A 168 16.59 13.43 12.56
C THR A 168 16.44 14.72 13.34
N GLU A 169 15.71 15.71 12.82
CA GLU A 169 15.58 17.00 13.50
C GLU A 169 14.53 16.94 14.61
N ARG A 170 14.95 17.18 15.85
CA ARG A 170 14.07 17.08 17.03
C ARG A 170 12.77 17.88 16.91
N PRO A 171 12.78 19.16 16.48
CA PRO A 171 11.53 19.93 16.34
C PRO A 171 10.54 19.29 15.34
N VAL A 172 11.06 18.67 14.28
CA VAL A 172 10.25 17.99 13.25
C VAL A 172 9.63 16.69 13.82
N ILE A 173 10.46 15.88 14.48
CA ILE A 173 10.02 14.62 15.11
C ILE A 173 8.96 14.91 16.20
N GLU A 174 9.19 15.88 17.07
CA GLU A 174 8.22 16.23 18.14
C GLU A 174 6.92 16.76 17.57
N HIS A 175 6.97 17.57 16.51
CA HIS A 175 5.77 18.02 15.81
C HIS A 175 4.99 16.81 15.24
N TYR A 176 5.68 15.88 14.55
CA TYR A 176 5.04 14.71 13.97
C TYR A 176 4.41 13.80 15.05
N LYS A 177 5.11 13.54 16.12
CA LYS A 177 4.60 12.79 17.29
C LYS A 177 3.36 13.45 17.90
N ALA A 178 3.38 14.78 18.06
CA ALA A 178 2.24 15.53 18.56
C ALA A 178 1.03 15.46 17.61
N HIS A 179 1.26 15.49 16.29
CA HIS A 179 0.21 15.28 15.29
C HIS A 179 -0.38 13.88 15.40
N VAL A 180 0.45 12.83 15.46
CA VAL A 180 0.01 11.45 15.65
C VAL A 180 -0.83 11.29 16.92
N ALA A 181 -0.34 11.78 18.06
CA ALA A 181 -1.06 11.72 19.32
C ALA A 181 -2.41 12.43 19.24
N ARG A 182 -2.46 13.62 18.60
CA ARG A 182 -3.69 14.39 18.40
C ARG A 182 -4.71 13.64 17.55
N LEU A 183 -4.26 13.02 16.45
CA LEU A 183 -5.12 12.25 15.55
C LEU A 183 -5.70 11.02 16.27
N LEU A 184 -4.87 10.23 16.92
CA LEU A 184 -5.30 9.01 17.61
C LEU A 184 -6.20 9.28 18.81
N SER A 185 -6.08 10.47 19.44
CA SER A 185 -6.95 10.92 20.54
C SER A 185 -8.28 11.49 20.07
N ARG A 186 -8.47 11.70 18.76
CA ARG A 186 -9.71 12.27 18.23
C ARG A 186 -10.90 11.36 18.55
N VAL A 187 -11.98 11.99 18.99
CA VAL A 187 -13.30 11.34 19.10
C VAL A 187 -14.06 11.60 17.81
N ASN A 188 -14.44 10.55 17.13
CA ASN A 188 -15.22 10.58 15.90
C ASN A 188 -16.58 11.24 16.15
N THR A 189 -16.95 12.20 15.32
CA THR A 189 -18.17 13.00 15.51
C THR A 189 -19.45 12.29 15.07
N PHE A 190 -19.36 11.17 14.35
CA PHE A 190 -20.52 10.40 13.87
C PHE A 190 -20.91 9.27 14.83
N ASP A 191 -19.94 8.59 15.44
CA ASP A 191 -20.20 7.42 16.30
C ASP A 191 -19.68 7.55 17.74
N GLY A 192 -18.93 8.61 18.05
CA GLY A 192 -18.44 8.90 19.39
C GLY A 192 -17.23 8.05 19.82
N LEU A 193 -16.66 7.25 18.94
CA LEU A 193 -15.52 6.40 19.24
C LEU A 193 -14.20 7.14 19.04
N ARG A 194 -13.21 6.85 19.89
CA ARG A 194 -11.85 7.39 19.74
C ARG A 194 -11.14 6.66 18.59
N TYR A 195 -10.35 7.38 17.77
CA TYR A 195 -9.64 6.78 16.65
C TYR A 195 -8.69 5.65 17.08
N GLY A 196 -7.95 5.84 18.17
CA GLY A 196 -7.05 4.81 18.72
C GLY A 196 -7.76 3.58 19.29
N GLU A 197 -9.08 3.57 19.35
CA GLU A 197 -9.91 2.46 19.83
C GLU A 197 -10.97 2.04 18.80
N HIS A 198 -10.99 2.68 17.62
CA HIS A 198 -12.06 2.52 16.65
C HIS A 198 -12.02 1.14 15.98
N PRO A 199 -13.11 0.34 16.05
CA PRO A 199 -13.11 -1.06 15.61
C PRO A 199 -12.93 -1.26 14.12
N ALA A 200 -13.15 -0.24 13.27
CA ALA A 200 -12.82 -0.31 11.85
C ALA A 200 -11.32 -0.30 11.60
N VAL A 201 -10.51 0.30 12.47
CA VAL A 201 -9.07 0.37 12.29
C VAL A 201 -8.43 -0.97 12.64
N LEU A 202 -7.75 -1.57 11.67
CA LEU A 202 -6.89 -2.73 11.87
C LEU A 202 -5.49 -2.29 12.30
N ALA A 203 -4.94 -1.32 11.56
CA ALA A 203 -3.54 -0.96 11.69
C ALA A 203 -3.29 0.52 11.34
N TRP A 204 -2.22 1.03 11.94
CA TRP A 204 -1.59 2.30 11.60
C TRP A 204 -0.22 2.02 10.98
N GLU A 205 0.08 2.61 9.84
CA GLU A 205 1.42 2.67 9.28
C GLU A 205 2.04 4.02 9.59
N LEU A 206 3.28 3.99 10.09
CA LEU A 206 3.95 5.20 10.57
C LEU A 206 4.12 6.26 9.49
N LEU A 207 4.40 5.83 8.25
CA LEU A 207 4.56 6.71 7.09
C LEU A 207 4.36 5.87 5.82
N ASN A 208 3.73 6.40 4.79
CA ASN A 208 3.77 5.76 3.48
C ASN A 208 5.18 5.87 2.89
N GLU A 209 5.79 4.73 2.57
CA GLU A 209 7.07 4.58 1.87
C GLU A 209 8.25 5.36 2.46
N PRO A 210 8.51 5.30 3.78
CA PRO A 210 9.66 5.98 4.36
C PRO A 210 10.98 5.49 3.73
N ARG A 211 11.79 6.44 3.26
CA ARG A 211 13.12 6.18 2.71
C ARG A 211 14.17 6.96 3.48
N GLY A 212 15.29 6.32 3.77
CA GLY A 212 16.36 6.92 4.54
C GLY A 212 17.43 7.63 3.69
N LYS A 213 17.12 8.04 2.45
CA LYS A 213 18.08 8.70 1.57
C LYS A 213 18.71 9.92 2.27
N GLY A 214 20.04 9.92 2.36
CA GLY A 214 20.78 10.97 3.07
C GLY A 214 20.96 10.75 4.57
N LEU A 215 20.41 9.66 5.12
CA LEU A 215 20.71 9.21 6.48
C LEU A 215 21.98 8.33 6.53
N ASP A 216 22.24 7.74 7.70
CA ASP A 216 23.38 6.84 7.86
C ASP A 216 23.26 5.57 6.98
N SER A 217 24.40 4.99 6.64
CA SER A 217 24.48 3.83 5.75
C SER A 217 23.99 2.51 6.36
N GLU A 218 23.64 2.51 7.65
CA GLU A 218 23.24 1.29 8.37
C GLU A 218 21.76 1.27 8.77
N GLY A 219 21.02 2.36 8.52
CA GLY A 219 19.61 2.50 8.89
C GLY A 219 19.36 2.70 10.38
N VAL A 220 20.35 3.17 11.13
CA VAL A 220 20.23 3.38 12.58
C VAL A 220 19.33 4.58 12.90
N ALA A 221 19.50 5.68 12.17
CA ALA A 221 18.68 6.88 12.36
C ALA A 221 17.21 6.64 12.03
N MET A 222 16.92 5.94 10.93
CA MET A 222 15.55 5.56 10.57
C MET A 222 14.93 4.68 11.65
N ARG A 223 15.65 3.68 12.13
CA ARG A 223 15.18 2.80 13.19
C ARG A 223 14.88 3.57 14.49
N ALA A 224 15.72 4.52 14.89
CA ALA A 224 15.45 5.34 16.06
C ALA A 224 14.15 6.14 15.92
N TRP A 225 13.91 6.72 14.73
CA TRP A 225 12.65 7.40 14.43
C TRP A 225 11.46 6.44 14.48
N VAL A 226 11.58 5.24 13.90
CA VAL A 226 10.54 4.21 13.95
C VAL A 226 10.20 3.87 15.40
N ASP A 227 11.17 3.64 16.27
CA ASP A 227 10.94 3.32 17.67
C ASP A 227 10.20 4.45 18.40
N GLU A 228 10.61 5.71 18.17
CA GLU A 228 9.97 6.85 18.84
C GLU A 228 8.53 7.07 18.39
N VAL A 229 8.25 7.02 17.09
CA VAL A 229 6.90 7.28 16.57
C VAL A 229 5.98 6.09 16.85
N ALA A 230 6.45 4.84 16.67
CA ALA A 230 5.66 3.67 16.97
C ALA A 230 5.29 3.57 18.46
N ALA A 231 6.18 4.00 19.37
CA ALA A 231 5.86 4.07 20.79
C ALA A 231 4.67 5.00 21.07
N VAL A 232 4.60 6.15 20.38
CA VAL A 232 3.44 7.07 20.49
C VAL A 232 2.18 6.39 19.97
N VAL A 233 2.25 5.69 18.83
CA VAL A 233 1.07 4.96 18.32
C VAL A 233 0.61 3.92 19.33
N LYS A 234 1.52 3.14 19.92
CA LYS A 234 1.20 2.14 20.95
C LYS A 234 0.63 2.76 22.25
N GLU A 235 1.03 3.96 22.61
CA GLU A 235 0.48 4.67 23.75
C GLU A 235 -1.00 5.05 23.52
N TYR A 236 -1.34 5.58 22.33
CA TYR A 236 -2.67 6.11 22.04
C TYR A 236 -3.61 5.10 21.35
N ALA A 237 -3.09 4.02 20.78
CA ALA A 237 -3.85 2.97 20.11
C ALA A 237 -3.32 1.56 20.45
N PRO A 238 -3.28 1.17 21.74
CA PRO A 238 -2.64 -0.07 22.19
C PRO A 238 -3.28 -1.34 21.61
N GLY A 239 -4.54 -1.28 21.19
CA GLY A 239 -5.28 -2.40 20.59
C GLY A 239 -5.12 -2.55 19.09
N HIS A 240 -4.50 -1.58 18.40
CA HIS A 240 -4.30 -1.63 16.96
C HIS A 240 -2.89 -2.11 16.60
N LEU A 241 -2.77 -2.70 15.42
CA LEU A 241 -1.49 -3.10 14.86
C LEU A 241 -0.71 -1.87 14.36
N VAL A 242 0.61 -1.95 14.42
CA VAL A 242 1.53 -0.90 13.93
C VAL A 242 2.49 -1.50 12.92
N GLY A 243 2.58 -0.88 11.74
CA GLY A 243 3.54 -1.19 10.69
C GLY A 243 4.35 0.04 10.29
N THR A 244 5.46 -0.17 9.61
CA THR A 244 6.31 0.93 9.13
C THR A 244 5.72 1.64 7.92
N GLY A 245 5.06 0.90 7.02
CA GLY A 245 4.57 1.37 5.72
C GLY A 245 5.66 1.48 4.66
N GLU A 246 6.78 0.79 4.85
CA GLU A 246 7.95 0.84 3.96
C GLU A 246 7.82 -0.09 2.75
N GLU A 247 8.67 0.15 1.74
CA GLU A 247 8.71 -0.62 0.49
C GLU A 247 9.48 -1.94 0.62
N GLY A 248 10.34 -2.08 1.63
CA GLY A 248 11.15 -3.28 1.87
C GLY A 248 12.64 -3.13 1.55
N PHE A 249 13.12 -1.94 1.20
CA PHE A 249 14.54 -1.72 0.95
C PHE A 249 15.39 -1.96 2.20
N ASP A 250 16.55 -2.57 2.01
CA ASP A 250 17.44 -2.90 3.14
C ASP A 250 18.91 -2.66 2.80
N VAL A 251 19.53 -1.73 3.49
CA VAL A 251 20.95 -1.40 3.34
C VAL A 251 21.90 -2.53 3.77
N SER A 252 21.43 -3.46 4.58
CA SER A 252 22.23 -4.61 5.06
C SER A 252 22.36 -5.72 4.03
N HIS A 253 21.62 -5.67 2.92
CA HIS A 253 21.57 -6.72 1.90
C HIS A 253 22.69 -6.64 0.85
N GLY A 254 23.60 -5.68 0.92
CA GLY A 254 24.78 -5.64 0.05
C GLY A 254 24.54 -5.51 -1.45
N GLY A 255 23.34 -5.23 -1.86
CA GLY A 255 22.88 -5.14 -3.24
C GLY A 255 21.82 -6.19 -3.53
N TYR A 256 20.74 -5.75 -4.15
CA TYR A 256 19.73 -6.65 -4.68
C TYR A 256 20.32 -7.43 -5.86
N ASP A 257 19.89 -8.65 -6.04
CA ASP A 257 20.44 -9.58 -7.02
C ASP A 257 20.48 -8.95 -8.42
N GLU A 258 21.69 -8.76 -8.98
CA GLU A 258 21.90 -8.22 -10.32
C GLU A 258 21.19 -9.02 -11.43
N LEU A 259 20.76 -10.27 -11.13
CA LEU A 259 19.96 -11.07 -12.05
C LEU A 259 18.62 -10.39 -12.37
N PHE A 260 18.01 -9.69 -11.42
CA PHE A 260 16.69 -9.11 -11.59
C PHE A 260 16.73 -7.65 -12.00
N TRP A 261 17.72 -6.88 -11.57
CA TRP A 261 17.75 -5.43 -11.75
C TRP A 261 18.61 -4.98 -12.94
N ARG A 262 18.23 -3.85 -13.55
CA ARG A 262 19.01 -3.18 -14.61
C ARG A 262 20.17 -2.41 -14.01
N GLY A 263 21.30 -3.07 -13.82
CA GLY A 263 22.48 -2.41 -13.28
C GLY A 263 22.27 -1.81 -11.90
N THR A 264 23.28 -1.18 -11.37
CA THR A 264 23.26 -0.45 -10.10
C THR A 264 22.56 0.90 -10.24
N GLY A 265 21.31 0.91 -10.66
CA GLY A 265 20.44 2.09 -10.55
C GLY A 265 20.15 2.33 -9.08
N THR A 266 21.16 2.72 -8.40
CA THR A 266 21.37 2.70 -6.96
C THR A 266 20.55 3.71 -6.19
N SER A 267 19.85 4.63 -6.87
CA SER A 267 19.13 5.70 -6.18
C SER A 267 18.01 5.22 -5.23
N PHE A 268 17.49 4.04 -5.44
CA PHE A 268 16.48 3.44 -4.55
C PHE A 268 17.12 2.70 -3.37
N PHE A 269 18.33 2.20 -3.55
CA PHE A 269 19.08 1.42 -2.56
C PHE A 269 20.06 2.26 -1.77
N GLU A 270 20.29 3.51 -2.19
CA GLU A 270 21.14 4.46 -1.51
C GLU A 270 20.43 5.02 -0.29
N GLY A 271 20.31 4.19 0.74
CA GLY A 271 20.08 5.00 1.78
C GLY A 271 19.30 4.71 2.99
N GLY A 272 19.98 4.40 4.04
CA GLY A 272 19.57 4.68 5.40
C GLY A 272 18.29 3.96 5.85
N THR A 273 17.75 3.04 5.04
CA THR A 273 16.61 2.20 5.39
C THR A 273 17.04 0.76 5.52
N SER A 274 16.69 0.11 6.62
CA SER A 274 16.88 -1.32 6.81
C SER A 274 15.55 -1.96 7.19
N PHE A 275 14.93 -2.65 6.24
CA PHE A 275 13.69 -3.39 6.45
C PHE A 275 13.78 -4.33 7.65
N ARG A 276 14.85 -5.13 7.74
CA ARG A 276 15.07 -6.04 8.86
C ARG A 276 15.18 -5.28 10.18
N ARG A 277 15.94 -4.20 10.22
CA ARG A 277 16.17 -3.41 11.43
C ARG A 277 14.89 -2.70 11.89
N ASN A 278 14.16 -2.09 10.97
CA ASN A 278 12.92 -1.38 11.26
C ASN A 278 11.83 -2.35 11.71
N THR A 279 11.65 -3.45 10.98
CA THR A 279 10.70 -4.52 11.35
C THR A 279 11.03 -5.14 12.72
N ALA A 280 12.30 -5.24 13.11
CA ALA A 280 12.70 -5.76 14.41
C ALA A 280 12.35 -4.85 15.60
N SER A 281 11.79 -3.66 15.40
CA SER A 281 11.31 -2.80 16.49
C SER A 281 10.30 -3.52 17.38
N PRO A 282 10.41 -3.44 18.73
CA PRO A 282 9.42 -4.04 19.62
C PRO A 282 8.03 -3.39 19.53
N PHE A 283 7.93 -2.19 18.95
CA PHE A 283 6.69 -1.45 18.76
C PHE A 283 6.03 -1.72 17.41
N ILE A 284 6.68 -2.41 16.49
CA ILE A 284 6.14 -2.81 15.18
C ILE A 284 5.54 -4.21 15.27
N ASP A 285 4.30 -4.38 14.85
CA ASP A 285 3.58 -5.66 14.90
C ASP A 285 3.67 -6.45 13.60
N PHE A 286 3.85 -5.78 12.47
CA PHE A 286 3.93 -6.40 11.14
C PHE A 286 4.92 -5.69 10.23
N ALA A 287 5.49 -6.45 9.32
CA ALA A 287 6.33 -5.95 8.24
C ALA A 287 5.45 -5.45 7.07
N SER A 288 5.92 -4.44 6.34
CA SER A 288 5.27 -3.92 5.14
C SER A 288 6.25 -3.86 3.98
N VAL A 289 5.80 -4.24 2.77
CA VAL A 289 6.57 -4.10 1.54
C VAL A 289 5.68 -3.63 0.40
N HIS A 290 6.29 -2.92 -0.57
CA HIS A 290 5.68 -2.56 -1.85
C HIS A 290 6.50 -3.13 -3.00
N PHE A 291 5.90 -3.27 -4.19
CA PHE A 291 6.61 -3.77 -5.35
C PHE A 291 6.15 -3.11 -6.65
N TYR A 292 7.01 -2.25 -7.19
CA TYR A 292 6.81 -1.54 -8.45
C TYR A 292 7.98 -1.82 -9.39
N PRO A 293 8.01 -2.96 -10.09
CA PRO A 293 9.18 -3.43 -10.82
C PRO A 293 9.71 -2.43 -11.83
N GLU A 294 8.84 -1.74 -12.59
CA GLU A 294 9.30 -0.75 -13.55
C GLU A 294 9.97 0.46 -12.88
N ALA A 295 9.45 0.91 -11.75
CA ALA A 295 10.02 2.01 -10.97
C ALA A 295 11.34 1.61 -10.30
N TYR A 296 11.45 0.35 -9.87
CA TYR A 296 12.66 -0.19 -9.24
C TYR A 296 13.76 -0.58 -10.23
N GLY A 297 13.50 -0.49 -11.54
CA GLY A 297 14.47 -0.85 -12.56
C GLY A 297 14.63 -2.36 -12.76
N VAL A 298 13.62 -3.15 -12.43
CA VAL A 298 13.58 -4.59 -12.72
C VAL A 298 13.58 -4.79 -14.24
N LYS A 299 14.31 -5.79 -14.71
CA LYS A 299 14.34 -6.17 -16.13
C LYS A 299 12.99 -6.78 -16.51
N PRO A 300 12.36 -6.37 -17.64
CA PRO A 300 11.04 -6.89 -18.02
C PRO A 300 10.97 -8.41 -18.12
N ASP A 301 12.01 -9.04 -18.66
CA ASP A 301 12.13 -10.49 -18.83
C ASP A 301 12.34 -11.27 -17.52
N THR A 302 12.59 -10.55 -16.41
CA THR A 302 12.76 -11.15 -15.09
C THR A 302 11.66 -10.75 -14.10
N THR A 303 10.71 -9.91 -14.50
CA THR A 303 9.70 -9.31 -13.62
C THR A 303 8.90 -10.36 -12.84
N ALA A 304 8.53 -11.48 -13.47
CA ALA A 304 7.82 -12.58 -12.81
C ALA A 304 8.61 -13.12 -11.61
N ARG A 305 9.85 -13.53 -11.84
CA ARG A 305 10.74 -14.08 -10.81
C ARG A 305 11.17 -13.07 -9.79
N ALA A 306 11.38 -11.81 -10.21
CA ALA A 306 11.73 -10.73 -9.28
C ALA A 306 10.63 -10.48 -8.25
N GLY A 307 9.37 -10.49 -8.65
CA GLY A 307 8.24 -10.36 -7.72
C GLY A 307 8.11 -11.56 -6.78
N ALA A 308 8.24 -12.78 -7.30
CA ALA A 308 8.24 -13.99 -6.50
C ALA A 308 9.38 -13.98 -5.46
N HIS A 309 10.58 -13.58 -5.87
CA HIS A 309 11.74 -13.43 -4.98
C HIS A 309 11.50 -12.36 -3.92
N TRP A 310 11.04 -11.16 -4.33
CA TRP A 310 10.76 -10.05 -3.41
C TRP A 310 9.80 -10.45 -2.30
N PHE A 311 8.68 -11.08 -2.65
CA PHE A 311 7.67 -11.48 -1.67
C PHE A 311 8.16 -12.62 -0.76
N SER A 312 8.82 -13.63 -1.33
CA SER A 312 9.29 -14.78 -0.56
C SER A 312 10.42 -14.43 0.41
N GLU A 313 11.37 -13.60 -0.01
CA GLU A 313 12.48 -13.14 0.83
C GLU A 313 11.99 -12.30 2.01
N HIS A 314 11.15 -11.28 1.73
CA HIS A 314 10.61 -10.43 2.80
C HIS A 314 9.69 -11.21 3.74
N ALA A 315 8.93 -12.19 3.23
CA ALA A 315 8.14 -13.09 4.07
C ALA A 315 9.03 -13.95 4.97
N ALA A 316 10.18 -14.41 4.46
CA ALA A 316 11.14 -15.17 5.28
C ALA A 316 11.76 -14.28 6.38
N ILE A 317 12.20 -13.07 6.04
CA ILE A 317 12.76 -12.11 7.01
C ILE A 317 11.72 -11.76 8.09
N ALA A 318 10.50 -11.45 7.69
CA ALA A 318 9.43 -11.12 8.64
C ALA A 318 9.13 -12.29 9.58
N ARG A 319 9.08 -13.52 9.04
CA ARG A 319 8.89 -14.75 9.83
C ARG A 319 10.02 -15.01 10.82
N ASP A 320 11.28 -14.81 10.41
CA ASP A 320 12.44 -14.93 11.31
C ASP A 320 12.35 -13.96 12.50
N LEU A 321 11.71 -12.81 12.28
CA LEU A 321 11.44 -11.81 13.31
C LEU A 321 10.14 -12.07 14.09
N GLY A 322 9.41 -13.14 13.76
CA GLY A 322 8.14 -13.49 14.40
C GLY A 322 6.99 -12.57 14.04
N LYS A 323 7.01 -11.91 12.87
CA LYS A 323 6.01 -10.92 12.44
C LYS A 323 5.35 -11.30 11.13
N PRO A 324 4.03 -11.05 10.96
CA PRO A 324 3.37 -11.20 9.67
C PRO A 324 3.86 -10.15 8.69
N LEU A 325 3.77 -10.47 7.39
CA LEU A 325 4.03 -9.54 6.30
C LEU A 325 2.73 -9.04 5.69
N LEU A 326 2.62 -7.74 5.44
CA LEU A 326 1.67 -7.09 4.55
C LEU A 326 2.41 -6.71 3.26
N ILE A 327 1.99 -7.27 2.12
CA ILE A 327 2.33 -6.68 0.82
C ILE A 327 1.35 -5.54 0.60
N GLY A 328 1.74 -4.33 1.04
CA GLY A 328 0.86 -3.17 1.09
C GLY A 328 0.47 -2.67 -0.29
N GLU A 329 1.41 -2.73 -1.23
CA GLU A 329 1.20 -2.32 -2.61
C GLU A 329 1.99 -3.20 -3.58
N PHE A 330 1.42 -3.46 -4.74
CA PHE A 330 2.14 -3.91 -5.92
C PHE A 330 1.40 -3.49 -7.19
N ALA A 331 2.13 -3.11 -8.23
CA ALA A 331 1.50 -2.73 -9.49
C ALA A 331 2.45 -2.83 -10.68
N LEU A 332 1.83 -2.95 -11.85
CA LEU A 332 2.44 -2.80 -13.18
C LEU A 332 1.69 -1.69 -13.92
N ARG A 333 2.40 -0.88 -14.69
CA ARG A 333 1.82 0.22 -15.47
C ARG A 333 0.80 -0.28 -16.48
N ASN A 334 -0.30 0.46 -16.63
CA ASN A 334 -1.40 0.09 -17.53
C ASN A 334 -1.10 0.39 -19.00
N ARG A 335 -0.29 1.42 -19.26
CA ARG A 335 -0.07 1.96 -20.62
C ARG A 335 1.22 1.49 -21.28
N GLU A 336 2.17 1.01 -20.50
CA GLU A 336 3.50 0.66 -20.96
C GLU A 336 3.90 -0.75 -20.50
N GLY A 337 4.87 -1.35 -21.20
CA GLY A 337 5.46 -2.62 -20.81
C GLY A 337 4.59 -3.82 -21.21
N PHE A 338 3.95 -4.44 -20.24
CA PHE A 338 3.21 -5.69 -20.42
C PHE A 338 1.81 -5.48 -21.01
N SER A 339 1.33 -6.39 -21.85
CA SER A 339 -0.07 -6.47 -22.26
C SER A 339 -0.99 -6.71 -21.03
N LEU A 340 -2.29 -6.52 -21.21
CA LEU A 340 -3.24 -6.79 -20.11
C LEU A 340 -3.18 -8.27 -19.67
N ASP A 341 -3.07 -9.21 -20.63
CA ASP A 341 -3.04 -10.63 -20.30
C ASP A 341 -1.75 -11.03 -19.57
N GLU A 342 -0.60 -10.48 -19.96
CA GLU A 342 0.66 -10.69 -19.24
C GLU A 342 0.59 -10.10 -17.83
N ARG A 343 0.06 -8.88 -17.65
CA ARG A 343 -0.16 -8.31 -16.31
C ARG A 343 -1.07 -9.19 -15.46
N ARG A 344 -2.13 -9.72 -16.04
CA ARG A 344 -3.06 -10.63 -15.34
C ARG A 344 -2.36 -11.94 -14.93
N ALA A 345 -1.53 -12.50 -15.78
CA ALA A 345 -0.73 -13.70 -15.47
C ALA A 345 0.22 -13.41 -14.29
N LEU A 346 0.95 -12.28 -14.33
CA LEU A 346 1.83 -11.84 -13.26
C LEU A 346 1.09 -11.61 -11.93
N TYR A 347 -0.02 -10.87 -11.93
CA TYR A 347 -0.81 -10.62 -10.71
C TYR A 347 -1.36 -11.92 -10.11
N ARG A 348 -1.87 -12.83 -10.94
CA ARG A 348 -2.35 -14.14 -10.46
C ARG A 348 -1.22 -14.95 -9.84
N GLY A 349 -0.04 -14.96 -10.47
CA GLY A 349 1.15 -15.61 -9.94
C GLY A 349 1.58 -15.01 -8.60
N TRP A 350 1.65 -13.70 -8.49
CA TRP A 350 2.05 -12.99 -7.26
C TRP A 350 1.06 -13.19 -6.11
N PHE A 351 -0.26 -13.20 -6.36
CA PHE A 351 -1.23 -13.57 -5.34
C PHE A 351 -1.04 -15.00 -4.84
N ARG A 352 -0.76 -15.94 -5.76
CA ARG A 352 -0.46 -17.34 -5.39
C ARG A 352 0.84 -17.44 -4.60
N CYS A 353 1.88 -16.69 -5.00
CA CYS A 353 3.12 -16.62 -4.25
C CYS A 353 2.89 -16.10 -2.83
N ALA A 354 2.18 -15.00 -2.65
CA ALA A 354 1.82 -14.46 -1.35
C ALA A 354 1.07 -15.50 -0.49
N TRP A 355 0.12 -16.22 -1.09
CA TRP A 355 -0.60 -17.29 -0.39
C TRP A 355 0.31 -18.45 -0.01
N ARG A 356 1.21 -18.91 -0.89
CA ARG A 356 2.14 -20.02 -0.62
C ARG A 356 3.16 -19.67 0.47
N THR A 357 3.70 -18.47 0.45
CA THR A 357 4.70 -18.00 1.42
C THR A 357 4.13 -17.65 2.78
N GLY A 358 2.80 -17.77 2.97
CA GLY A 358 2.16 -17.52 4.24
C GLY A 358 2.09 -16.04 4.62
N VAL A 359 2.10 -15.14 3.64
CA VAL A 359 1.89 -13.70 3.82
C VAL A 359 0.56 -13.42 4.50
N GLY A 360 0.54 -12.49 5.45
CA GLY A 360 -0.64 -12.15 6.23
C GLY A 360 -1.74 -11.49 5.41
N ALA A 361 -1.35 -10.54 4.55
CA ALA A 361 -2.26 -9.85 3.64
C ALA A 361 -1.51 -9.28 2.43
N SER A 362 -2.24 -9.06 1.32
CA SER A 362 -1.68 -8.46 0.12
C SER A 362 -2.71 -7.64 -0.66
N GLY A 363 -2.25 -6.60 -1.37
CA GLY A 363 -3.13 -5.75 -2.16
C GLY A 363 -2.47 -5.02 -3.32
N PRO A 364 -3.12 -5.00 -4.48
CA PRO A 364 -2.63 -4.24 -5.62
C PRO A 364 -2.92 -2.73 -5.43
N TRP A 365 -2.08 -1.90 -6.01
CA TRP A 365 -2.32 -0.49 -6.26
C TRP A 365 -2.95 -0.33 -7.64
N MET A 366 -4.05 0.45 -7.87
CA MET A 366 -4.99 0.91 -6.88
C MET A 366 -6.42 0.70 -7.36
N PHE A 367 -7.31 0.47 -6.44
CA PHE A 367 -8.75 0.39 -6.68
C PHE A 367 -9.38 1.79 -6.76
N ALA A 368 -10.17 2.06 -7.80
CA ALA A 368 -10.89 3.31 -7.96
C ALA A 368 -12.41 3.10 -8.06
N ASN A 369 -13.16 4.06 -7.53
CA ASN A 369 -14.59 4.20 -7.74
C ASN A 369 -14.91 4.92 -9.06
N ASP A 370 -16.19 4.95 -9.45
CA ASP A 370 -16.63 5.54 -10.70
C ASP A 370 -16.51 7.08 -10.75
N ALA A 371 -16.29 7.75 -9.63
CA ALA A 371 -16.06 9.18 -9.57
C ALA A 371 -14.65 9.60 -10.03
N ARG A 372 -13.75 8.62 -10.21
CA ARG A 372 -12.37 8.87 -10.63
C ARG A 372 -12.19 8.64 -12.13
N PRO A 373 -11.41 9.49 -12.83
CA PRO A 373 -11.10 9.28 -14.25
C PRO A 373 -10.42 7.93 -14.49
N ASP A 374 -10.63 7.38 -15.68
CA ASP A 374 -9.91 6.18 -16.12
C ASP A 374 -8.39 6.46 -16.14
N ASP A 375 -7.63 5.48 -15.67
CA ASP A 375 -6.16 5.52 -15.58
C ASP A 375 -5.63 6.76 -14.85
N TRP A 376 -6.24 7.08 -13.72
CA TRP A 376 -5.89 8.23 -12.88
C TRP A 376 -4.37 8.34 -12.60
N ASP A 377 -3.70 7.23 -12.33
CA ASP A 377 -2.28 7.17 -12.00
C ASP A 377 -1.48 6.13 -12.80
N ASP A 378 -2.02 5.64 -13.91
CA ASP A 378 -1.46 4.56 -14.75
C ASP A 378 -1.45 3.15 -14.12
N PHE A 379 -2.04 2.98 -12.93
CA PHE A 379 -2.15 1.70 -12.23
C PHE A 379 -3.59 1.34 -11.87
N THR A 380 -4.52 2.24 -12.11
CA THR A 380 -5.93 2.18 -11.68
C THR A 380 -6.65 0.98 -12.27
N PHE A 381 -7.46 0.31 -11.45
CA PHE A 381 -8.46 -0.65 -11.87
C PHE A 381 -9.81 -0.39 -11.19
N TYR A 382 -10.88 -0.87 -11.78
CA TYR A 382 -12.25 -0.67 -11.33
C TYR A 382 -12.96 -2.00 -11.08
N TYR A 383 -14.09 -1.96 -10.40
CA TYR A 383 -15.07 -3.01 -10.36
C TYR A 383 -16.44 -2.41 -10.71
N ARG A 384 -16.97 -2.77 -11.87
CA ARG A 384 -18.25 -2.29 -12.38
C ARG A 384 -19.19 -3.46 -12.61
N ASP A 385 -20.35 -3.42 -11.93
CA ASP A 385 -21.57 -4.21 -12.17
C ASP A 385 -21.43 -5.73 -12.31
N GLY A 386 -20.57 -6.37 -11.56
CA GLY A 386 -20.45 -7.83 -11.57
C GLY A 386 -20.07 -8.42 -12.94
N SER A 387 -19.87 -7.60 -13.95
CA SER A 387 -19.48 -7.97 -15.30
C SER A 387 -17.96 -8.15 -15.42
N VAL A 388 -17.40 -8.88 -14.49
CA VAL A 388 -16.00 -9.29 -14.58
C VAL A 388 -15.92 -10.50 -15.53
N PRO A 389 -15.13 -10.46 -16.59
CA PRO A 389 -14.14 -9.47 -17.06
C PRO A 389 -14.63 -8.58 -18.22
N ALA A 390 -15.91 -8.46 -18.47
CA ALA A 390 -16.45 -7.85 -19.71
C ALA A 390 -16.15 -6.33 -19.86
N ASP A 391 -16.00 -5.58 -18.74
CA ASP A 391 -15.52 -4.20 -18.82
C ASP A 391 -13.98 -4.19 -18.77
N PRO A 392 -13.28 -3.72 -19.82
CA PRO A 392 -11.81 -3.71 -19.85
C PRO A 392 -11.17 -2.85 -18.75
N ARG A 393 -11.94 -1.97 -18.09
CA ARG A 393 -11.47 -1.18 -16.94
C ARG A 393 -11.43 -1.98 -15.65
N ASN A 394 -12.16 -3.10 -15.57
CA ASN A 394 -12.10 -3.99 -14.42
C ASN A 394 -10.74 -4.68 -14.28
N ARG A 395 -10.03 -4.87 -15.37
CA ARG A 395 -8.65 -5.40 -15.46
C ARG A 395 -8.36 -6.60 -14.56
N TYR A 396 -8.28 -6.36 -13.25
CA TYR A 396 -7.84 -7.33 -12.24
C TYR A 396 -8.93 -7.71 -11.23
N ALA A 397 -10.15 -7.19 -11.36
CA ALA A 397 -11.19 -7.38 -10.34
C ALA A 397 -11.54 -8.86 -10.12
N ASP A 398 -11.55 -9.67 -11.19
CA ASP A 398 -11.76 -11.13 -11.09
C ASP A 398 -10.59 -11.83 -10.36
N LEU A 399 -9.37 -11.34 -10.52
CA LEU A 399 -8.20 -11.86 -9.79
C LEU A 399 -8.27 -11.54 -8.30
N ILE A 400 -8.86 -10.40 -7.93
CA ILE A 400 -9.15 -10.07 -6.53
C ILE A 400 -10.13 -11.09 -5.95
N VAL A 401 -11.21 -11.41 -6.67
CA VAL A 401 -12.19 -12.43 -6.27
C VAL A 401 -11.52 -13.82 -6.16
N GLU A 402 -10.67 -14.19 -7.13
CA GLU A 402 -9.90 -15.43 -7.09
C GLU A 402 -8.99 -15.48 -5.86
N ALA A 403 -8.23 -14.41 -5.59
CA ALA A 403 -7.35 -14.30 -4.44
C ALA A 403 -8.12 -14.34 -3.11
N ALA A 404 -9.24 -13.63 -3.01
CA ALA A 404 -10.13 -13.67 -1.85
C ALA A 404 -10.69 -15.09 -1.63
N GLY A 405 -10.92 -15.86 -2.69
CA GLY A 405 -11.31 -17.26 -2.63
C GLY A 405 -10.23 -18.20 -2.06
N LEU A 406 -8.98 -17.80 -1.99
CA LEU A 406 -7.89 -18.53 -1.31
C LEU A 406 -7.80 -18.17 0.18
N THR A 407 -8.39 -17.05 0.57
CA THR A 407 -8.35 -16.51 1.93
C THR A 407 -8.95 -17.51 2.92
N GLY A 408 -8.20 -17.79 4.00
CA GLY A 408 -8.64 -18.70 5.05
C GLY A 408 -8.61 -20.20 4.73
N LYS A 409 -8.17 -20.61 3.53
CA LYS A 409 -8.11 -22.04 3.14
C LYS A 409 -6.87 -22.80 3.66
N ARG A 410 -5.98 -22.15 4.43
CA ARG A 410 -4.80 -22.74 5.07
C ARG A 410 -4.94 -22.77 6.59
#